data_bff786cd3d184a5c19103380e009c205
#
_entry.id   bff786cd3d184a5c19103380e009c205
#
_cell.length_a   1.000
_cell.length_b   1.000
_cell.length_c   1.000
_cell.angle_alpha   90.00
_cell.angle_beta   90.00
_cell.angle_gamma   90.00
#
_symmetry.space_group_name_H-M   'P 1'
#
loop_
_entity.id
_entity.type
_entity.pdbx_description
1 polymer ?
#
loop_
_entity_poly.entity_id
_entity_poly.type
_entity_poly.pdbx_seq_one_letter_code
_entity_poly.pdbx_strand_id
1 'polypeptide(L)'
;KPAILIGSHLDSVPAGGIFDGTLGVIAGLECVRIIQEQDIPLQYPIEIIATSEEEGRFGGMLGAQALSGSLTLDWLENAKDPTGETLKQAMAARGLDYHEALHAKRNPEDVKAFIELHIEQGPVLEASKKTIGVVEGISGVFKWLIKFLGKADHAGTAPMDLRSDAFMGLADFAHEIKRIIDENGTDKSRLTIGRVDLKPGYAHTVPGEADFTLVGRDMSEQVMRDLADSCRKALSAIARRHRLMFEYEQMSWLEPKSCSQHVMDVIEQTTQELGYSYQLMPSGAGHDAQFFTDITPTGMIFIPSVGGVSHAPDEWSHWVDVEKGCNVLLNSLLRLQATL
;
A
#
# COMPACT_ATOMS: atom_id res chain seq x y z
N LYS A 1 -10.58 -23.39 19.62
CA LYS A 1 -11.20 -22.06 19.70
C LYS A 1 -10.58 -21.18 18.61
N PRO A 2 -11.37 -20.31 17.97
CA PRO A 2 -10.82 -19.36 17.04
C PRO A 2 -9.83 -18.41 17.73
N ALA A 3 -8.80 -17.97 16.98
CA ALA A 3 -7.71 -17.15 17.51
C ALA A 3 -7.86 -15.67 17.13
N ILE A 4 -7.25 -14.78 17.92
CA ILE A 4 -6.94 -13.41 17.48
C ILE A 4 -5.53 -13.45 16.87
N LEU A 5 -5.41 -13.00 15.65
CA LEU A 5 -4.15 -12.95 14.92
C LEU A 5 -3.50 -11.57 15.08
N ILE A 6 -2.20 -11.55 15.26
CA ILE A 6 -1.38 -10.33 15.27
C ILE A 6 -0.09 -10.56 14.51
N GLY A 7 0.45 -9.55 13.89
CA GLY A 7 1.73 -9.65 13.18
C GLY A 7 1.79 -8.77 11.97
N SER A 8 2.73 -9.06 11.09
CA SER A 8 3.02 -8.39 9.83
C SER A 8 4.04 -9.24 9.05
N HIS A 9 4.78 -8.64 8.11
CA HIS A 9 5.81 -9.32 7.33
C HIS A 9 7.22 -9.24 7.96
N LEU A 10 8.13 -10.12 7.51
CA LEU A 10 9.54 -10.14 7.92
C LEU A 10 10.51 -9.81 6.79
N ASP A 11 10.06 -9.84 5.55
CA ASP A 11 10.87 -9.41 4.42
C ASP A 11 10.90 -7.89 4.32
N SER A 12 11.85 -7.37 3.56
CA SER A 12 12.09 -5.95 3.36
C SER A 12 12.51 -5.69 1.91
N VAL A 13 12.29 -4.48 1.43
CA VAL A 13 12.84 -4.01 0.17
C VAL A 13 14.38 -4.01 0.21
N PRO A 14 15.08 -4.12 -0.93
CA PRO A 14 16.53 -3.95 -0.97
C PRO A 14 16.93 -2.60 -0.36
N ALA A 15 17.85 -2.64 0.61
CA ALA A 15 18.30 -1.48 1.38
C ALA A 15 17.15 -0.77 2.14
N GLY A 16 16.17 -1.51 2.63
CA GLY A 16 15.09 -1.01 3.49
C GLY A 16 15.54 -0.72 4.92
N GLY A 17 14.62 -0.23 5.73
CA GLY A 17 14.80 0.01 7.15
C GLY A 17 14.62 -1.24 8.01
N ILE A 18 14.54 -1.02 9.33
CA ILE A 18 14.44 -2.13 10.31
C ILE A 18 13.04 -2.24 10.94
N PHE A 19 12.14 -1.32 10.66
CA PHE A 19 10.82 -1.28 11.29
C PHE A 19 9.69 -1.76 10.37
N ASP A 20 9.86 -1.57 9.06
CA ASP A 20 8.89 -1.94 8.06
C ASP A 20 8.56 -3.44 8.14
N GLY A 21 7.30 -3.76 8.46
CA GLY A 21 6.79 -5.10 8.73
C GLY A 21 7.30 -5.73 10.03
N THR A 22 8.61 -5.78 10.22
CA THR A 22 9.23 -6.46 11.37
C THR A 22 8.75 -5.94 12.72
N LEU A 23 8.39 -4.64 12.80
CA LEU A 23 7.83 -4.04 14.00
C LEU A 23 6.57 -4.79 14.47
N GLY A 24 5.63 -5.08 13.57
CA GLY A 24 4.37 -5.75 13.91
C GLY A 24 4.58 -7.15 14.46
N VAL A 25 5.53 -7.89 13.88
CA VAL A 25 5.88 -9.24 14.34
C VAL A 25 6.53 -9.21 15.73
N ILE A 26 7.54 -8.35 15.93
CA ILE A 26 8.26 -8.25 17.22
C ILE A 26 7.36 -7.69 18.31
N ALA A 27 6.53 -6.69 18.01
CA ALA A 27 5.53 -6.18 18.96
C ALA A 27 4.51 -7.25 19.36
N GLY A 28 4.10 -8.10 18.41
CA GLY A 28 3.25 -9.26 18.70
C GLY A 28 3.91 -10.23 19.68
N LEU A 29 5.18 -10.57 19.46
CA LEU A 29 5.95 -11.42 20.36
C LEU A 29 6.05 -10.81 21.77
N GLU A 30 6.30 -9.50 21.86
CA GLU A 30 6.39 -8.80 23.14
C GLU A 30 5.05 -8.78 23.88
N CYS A 31 3.93 -8.57 23.18
CA CYS A 31 2.60 -8.65 23.77
C CYS A 31 2.34 -10.05 24.39
N VAL A 32 2.66 -11.11 23.65
CA VAL A 32 2.48 -12.48 24.15
C VAL A 32 3.41 -12.76 25.34
N ARG A 33 4.66 -12.29 25.31
CA ARG A 33 5.59 -12.40 26.43
C ARG A 33 5.02 -11.76 27.70
N ILE A 34 4.51 -10.53 27.62
CA ILE A 34 3.91 -9.82 28.76
C ILE A 34 2.68 -10.58 29.29
N ILE A 35 1.79 -11.03 28.42
CA ILE A 35 0.59 -11.78 28.79
C ILE A 35 0.98 -13.05 29.56
N GLN A 36 2.00 -13.77 29.12
CA GLN A 36 2.48 -14.99 29.79
C GLN A 36 3.16 -14.68 31.13
N GLU A 37 4.04 -13.67 31.20
CA GLU A 37 4.75 -13.30 32.41
C GLU A 37 3.82 -12.80 33.54
N GLN A 38 2.68 -12.23 33.16
CA GLN A 38 1.68 -11.69 34.10
C GLN A 38 0.49 -12.64 34.32
N ASP A 39 0.54 -13.85 33.78
CA ASP A 39 -0.53 -14.86 33.87
C ASP A 39 -1.92 -14.29 33.50
N ILE A 40 -1.99 -13.42 32.46
CA ILE A 40 -3.25 -12.81 32.04
C ILE A 40 -4.13 -13.86 31.35
N PRO A 41 -5.34 -14.13 31.85
CA PRO A 41 -6.21 -15.14 31.25
C PRO A 41 -6.76 -14.66 29.89
N LEU A 42 -6.77 -15.56 28.92
CA LEU A 42 -7.27 -15.30 27.56
C LEU A 42 -8.53 -16.13 27.28
N GLN A 43 -9.55 -15.52 26.71
CA GLN A 43 -10.73 -16.20 26.19
C GLN A 43 -10.45 -16.87 24.85
N TYR A 44 -9.71 -16.19 23.98
CA TYR A 44 -9.26 -16.65 22.68
C TYR A 44 -7.73 -16.76 22.66
N PRO A 45 -7.15 -17.81 22.05
CA PRO A 45 -5.71 -17.88 21.84
C PRO A 45 -5.25 -16.71 20.95
N ILE A 46 -4.01 -16.27 21.15
CA ILE A 46 -3.34 -15.31 20.29
C ILE A 46 -2.34 -16.06 19.43
N GLU A 47 -2.38 -15.83 18.13
CA GLU A 47 -1.43 -16.38 17.18
C GLU A 47 -0.65 -15.24 16.54
N ILE A 48 0.68 -15.37 16.50
CA ILE A 48 1.57 -14.39 15.85
C ILE A 48 1.79 -14.84 14.43
N ILE A 49 1.54 -13.93 13.49
CA ILE A 49 1.79 -14.15 12.07
C ILE A 49 3.08 -13.43 11.70
N ALA A 50 3.92 -14.12 10.93
CA ALA A 50 5.09 -13.58 10.28
C ALA A 50 5.03 -13.98 8.80
N THR A 51 4.61 -13.07 7.93
CA THR A 51 4.50 -13.33 6.50
C THR A 51 5.82 -13.08 5.79
N SER A 52 5.92 -13.50 4.57
CA SER A 52 7.06 -13.30 3.69
C SER A 52 6.60 -12.94 2.29
N GLU A 53 7.44 -12.22 1.58
CA GLU A 53 7.20 -11.73 0.21
C GLU A 53 6.02 -10.74 0.14
N GLU A 54 5.88 -9.91 1.18
CA GLU A 54 4.95 -8.78 1.17
C GLU A 54 5.43 -7.71 0.19
N GLU A 55 6.71 -7.38 0.24
CA GLU A 55 7.39 -6.27 -0.44
C GLU A 55 7.60 -6.47 -1.96
N GLY A 56 7.31 -7.64 -2.47
CA GLY A 56 7.10 -7.83 -3.90
C GLY A 56 8.29 -8.13 -4.76
N ARG A 57 9.26 -8.92 -4.31
CA ARG A 57 10.28 -9.44 -5.20
C ARG A 57 9.67 -10.23 -6.38
N PHE A 58 8.63 -11.03 -6.13
CA PHE A 58 7.93 -11.84 -7.14
C PHE A 58 6.51 -11.34 -7.45
N GLY A 59 6.07 -10.25 -6.84
CA GLY A 59 4.74 -9.67 -7.07
C GLY A 59 4.05 -9.16 -5.81
N GLY A 60 4.51 -9.60 -4.65
CA GLY A 60 4.10 -9.11 -3.34
C GLY A 60 2.91 -9.80 -2.70
N MET A 61 2.81 -9.61 -1.38
CA MET A 61 1.69 -10.06 -0.55
C MET A 61 1.49 -11.60 -0.51
N LEU A 62 2.54 -12.40 -0.83
CA LEU A 62 2.40 -13.86 -0.94
C LEU A 62 1.85 -14.48 0.33
N GLY A 63 2.44 -14.14 1.50
CA GLY A 63 2.04 -14.73 2.78
C GLY A 63 0.59 -14.42 3.14
N ALA A 64 0.18 -13.15 3.04
CA ALA A 64 -1.19 -12.73 3.32
C ALA A 64 -2.21 -13.31 2.33
N GLN A 65 -1.88 -13.35 1.04
CA GLN A 65 -2.71 -14.00 0.02
C GLN A 65 -2.89 -15.51 0.30
N ALA A 66 -1.82 -16.20 0.71
CA ALA A 66 -1.88 -17.60 1.06
C ALA A 66 -2.79 -17.84 2.28
N LEU A 67 -2.61 -17.07 3.35
CA LEU A 67 -3.38 -17.20 4.58
C LEU A 67 -4.85 -16.81 4.40
N SER A 68 -5.16 -15.78 3.61
CA SER A 68 -6.54 -15.38 3.31
C SER A 68 -7.23 -16.31 2.30
N GLY A 69 -6.46 -17.08 1.54
CA GLY A 69 -6.96 -17.96 0.49
C GLY A 69 -7.28 -17.24 -0.81
N SER A 70 -6.77 -16.02 -1.01
CA SER A 70 -6.87 -15.28 -2.27
C SER A 70 -5.76 -15.63 -3.27
N LEU A 71 -4.73 -16.37 -2.82
CA LEU A 71 -3.65 -16.83 -3.68
C LEU A 71 -4.15 -17.79 -4.76
N THR A 72 -3.74 -17.59 -6.00
CA THR A 72 -4.11 -18.44 -7.13
C THR A 72 -2.92 -19.21 -7.70
N LEU A 73 -3.19 -20.39 -8.27
CA LEU A 73 -2.15 -21.18 -8.92
C LEU A 73 -1.54 -20.41 -10.11
N ASP A 74 -2.37 -19.71 -10.89
CA ASP A 74 -1.90 -18.89 -12.01
C ASP A 74 -0.88 -17.83 -11.56
N TRP A 75 -1.16 -17.14 -10.44
CA TRP A 75 -0.22 -16.18 -9.86
C TRP A 75 1.10 -16.87 -9.46
N LEU A 76 1.04 -18.00 -8.76
CA LEU A 76 2.23 -18.75 -8.32
C LEU A 76 3.11 -19.23 -9.50
N GLU A 77 2.49 -19.68 -10.57
CA GLU A 77 3.20 -20.19 -11.75
C GLU A 77 3.86 -19.08 -12.58
N ASN A 78 3.25 -17.87 -12.60
CA ASN A 78 3.71 -16.75 -13.37
C ASN A 78 4.59 -15.75 -12.60
N ALA A 79 4.63 -15.85 -11.26
CA ALA A 79 5.40 -14.96 -10.39
C ALA A 79 6.91 -15.10 -10.66
N LYS A 80 7.54 -13.96 -11.02
CA LYS A 80 8.97 -13.88 -11.33
C LYS A 80 9.52 -12.53 -10.90
N ASP A 81 10.78 -12.54 -10.52
CA ASP A 81 11.52 -11.34 -10.20
C ASP A 81 12.01 -10.57 -11.44
N PRO A 82 12.55 -9.34 -11.29
CA PRO A 82 13.08 -8.56 -12.42
C PRO A 82 14.23 -9.22 -13.18
N THR A 83 14.91 -10.22 -12.61
CA THR A 83 15.98 -10.96 -13.28
C THR A 83 15.44 -12.13 -14.10
N GLY A 84 14.16 -12.48 -13.92
CA GLY A 84 13.49 -13.61 -14.57
C GLY A 84 13.53 -14.90 -13.75
N GLU A 85 14.10 -14.90 -12.51
CA GLU A 85 13.96 -16.02 -11.59
C GLU A 85 12.50 -16.16 -11.18
N THR A 86 11.95 -17.37 -11.28
CA THR A 86 10.57 -17.63 -10.87
C THR A 86 10.46 -17.91 -9.37
N LEU A 87 9.33 -17.56 -8.76
CA LEU A 87 9.03 -17.91 -7.36
C LEU A 87 9.21 -19.42 -7.11
N LYS A 88 8.72 -20.25 -8.03
CA LYS A 88 8.91 -21.70 -7.99
C LYS A 88 10.38 -22.12 -7.85
N GLN A 89 11.29 -21.52 -8.64
CA GLN A 89 12.73 -21.79 -8.57
C GLN A 89 13.31 -21.35 -7.21
N ALA A 90 12.94 -20.16 -6.75
CA ALA A 90 13.41 -19.63 -5.48
C ALA A 90 12.95 -20.45 -4.28
N MET A 91 11.70 -20.93 -4.26
CA MET A 91 11.16 -21.80 -3.23
C MET A 91 11.83 -23.19 -3.25
N ALA A 92 11.95 -23.79 -4.44
CA ALA A 92 12.60 -25.09 -4.60
C ALA A 92 14.07 -25.07 -4.15
N ALA A 93 14.80 -23.98 -4.41
CA ALA A 93 16.18 -23.81 -3.94
C ALA A 93 16.31 -23.80 -2.40
N ARG A 94 15.20 -23.59 -1.68
CA ARG A 94 15.11 -23.64 -0.22
C ARG A 94 14.40 -24.87 0.30
N GLY A 95 14.12 -25.86 -0.57
CA GLY A 95 13.43 -27.09 -0.21
C GLY A 95 11.94 -26.92 0.05
N LEU A 96 11.33 -25.84 -0.45
CA LEU A 96 9.90 -25.56 -0.32
C LEU A 96 9.17 -25.93 -1.60
N ASP A 97 7.96 -26.47 -1.46
CA ASP A 97 7.03 -26.69 -2.56
C ASP A 97 6.06 -25.50 -2.65
N TYR A 98 6.08 -24.79 -3.77
CA TYR A 98 5.24 -23.61 -3.98
C TYR A 98 3.74 -23.94 -4.00
N HIS A 99 3.35 -25.18 -4.31
CA HIS A 99 1.96 -25.63 -4.24
C HIS A 99 1.41 -25.65 -2.81
N GLU A 100 2.27 -25.90 -1.81
CA GLU A 100 1.87 -25.93 -0.41
C GLU A 100 1.39 -24.55 0.08
N ALA A 101 1.78 -23.46 -0.58
CA ALA A 101 1.25 -22.13 -0.26
C ALA A 101 -0.28 -22.04 -0.44
N LEU A 102 -0.88 -22.81 -1.35
CA LEU A 102 -2.34 -22.87 -1.53
C LEU A 102 -3.05 -23.57 -0.37
N HIS A 103 -2.34 -24.39 0.40
CA HIS A 103 -2.87 -25.10 1.56
C HIS A 103 -2.75 -24.32 2.86
N ALA A 104 -2.07 -23.17 2.86
CA ALA A 104 -1.93 -22.30 4.03
C ALA A 104 -3.20 -21.53 4.39
N LYS A 105 -4.23 -21.59 3.55
CA LYS A 105 -5.49 -20.89 3.75
C LYS A 105 -6.08 -21.17 5.14
N ARG A 106 -6.37 -20.06 5.86
CA ARG A 106 -7.08 -20.13 7.16
C ARG A 106 -8.60 -20.23 6.91
N ASN A 107 -9.24 -21.04 7.74
CA ASN A 107 -10.69 -21.03 7.76
C ASN A 107 -11.17 -19.75 8.51
N PRO A 108 -12.06 -18.92 7.94
CA PRO A 108 -12.57 -17.74 8.62
C PRO A 108 -13.17 -18.01 10.01
N GLU A 109 -13.77 -19.18 10.22
CA GLU A 109 -14.32 -19.59 11.54
C GLU A 109 -13.25 -19.77 12.61
N ASP A 110 -11.99 -19.98 12.22
CA ASP A 110 -10.85 -20.16 13.13
C ASP A 110 -10.17 -18.86 13.49
N VAL A 111 -10.62 -17.73 12.92
CA VAL A 111 -10.02 -16.39 13.14
C VAL A 111 -11.09 -15.42 13.66
N LYS A 112 -10.82 -14.80 14.80
CA LYS A 112 -11.72 -13.84 15.43
C LYS A 112 -11.48 -12.40 15.00
N ALA A 113 -10.21 -12.03 14.88
CA ALA A 113 -9.77 -10.71 14.44
C ALA A 113 -8.31 -10.78 13.98
N PHE A 114 -7.88 -9.79 13.23
CA PHE A 114 -6.48 -9.52 12.92
C PHE A 114 -6.14 -8.08 13.28
N ILE A 115 -5.00 -7.87 13.96
CA ILE A 115 -4.46 -6.53 14.21
C ILE A 115 -2.99 -6.47 13.76
N GLU A 116 -2.67 -5.45 12.99
CA GLU A 116 -1.32 -5.15 12.54
C GLU A 116 -0.83 -3.82 13.13
N LEU A 117 0.31 -3.85 13.85
CA LEU A 117 1.04 -2.65 14.23
C LEU A 117 2.10 -2.38 13.19
N HIS A 118 2.16 -1.16 12.68
CA HIS A 118 3.10 -0.79 11.62
C HIS A 118 3.59 0.66 11.79
N ILE A 119 4.68 1.00 11.14
CA ILE A 119 5.07 2.40 10.95
C ILE A 119 4.16 3.04 9.90
N GLU A 120 3.96 4.37 9.97
CA GLU A 120 3.10 5.07 8.99
C GLU A 120 3.63 5.03 7.57
N GLN A 121 4.93 4.96 7.40
CA GLN A 121 5.64 5.12 6.11
C GLN A 121 5.34 6.48 5.44
N GLY A 122 4.95 7.45 6.22
CA GLY A 122 4.54 8.77 5.76
C GLY A 122 4.73 9.85 6.83
N PRO A 123 4.55 11.13 6.48
CA PRO A 123 4.87 12.27 7.35
C PRO A 123 3.68 12.78 8.17
N VAL A 124 2.49 12.18 8.08
CA VAL A 124 1.24 12.82 8.56
C VAL A 124 1.18 12.86 10.08
N LEU A 125 1.51 11.76 10.76
CA LEU A 125 1.51 11.69 12.22
C LEU A 125 2.54 12.65 12.83
N GLU A 126 3.76 12.66 12.28
CA GLU A 126 4.81 13.57 12.73
C GLU A 126 4.39 15.04 12.51
N ALA A 127 3.91 15.39 11.32
CA ALA A 127 3.47 16.75 10.99
C ALA A 127 2.29 17.21 11.85
N SER A 128 1.35 16.33 12.16
CA SER A 128 0.19 16.60 13.01
C SER A 128 0.48 16.47 14.51
N LYS A 129 1.69 16.05 14.88
CA LYS A 129 2.11 15.77 16.27
C LYS A 129 1.18 14.77 16.96
N LYS A 130 0.77 13.74 16.24
CA LYS A 130 -0.05 12.64 16.75
C LYS A 130 0.83 11.42 17.01
N THR A 131 0.51 10.71 18.07
CA THR A 131 1.27 9.55 18.53
C THR A 131 0.82 8.27 17.84
N ILE A 132 -0.47 8.15 17.58
CA ILE A 132 -1.10 6.93 17.05
C ILE A 132 -1.96 7.28 15.84
N GLY A 133 -1.81 6.51 14.77
CA GLY A 133 -2.78 6.46 13.69
C GLY A 133 -3.72 5.28 13.89
N VAL A 134 -5.01 5.56 13.99
CA VAL A 134 -6.05 4.52 13.91
C VAL A 134 -6.42 4.40 12.44
N VAL A 135 -6.08 3.27 11.83
CA VAL A 135 -6.19 3.12 10.37
C VAL A 135 -7.61 2.79 9.97
N GLU A 136 -8.20 3.64 9.12
CA GLU A 136 -9.57 3.45 8.60
C GLU A 136 -9.63 2.33 7.54
N GLY A 137 -8.50 2.04 6.91
CA GLY A 137 -8.37 1.04 5.85
C GLY A 137 -7.19 1.33 4.93
N ILE A 138 -7.03 0.50 3.94
CA ILE A 138 -5.97 0.58 2.93
C ILE A 138 -6.54 1.16 1.65
N SER A 139 -5.91 2.22 1.14
CA SER A 139 -6.34 2.90 -0.09
C SER A 139 -6.27 1.95 -1.28
N GLY A 140 -7.30 1.99 -2.11
CA GLY A 140 -7.25 1.36 -3.42
C GLY A 140 -6.22 2.04 -4.32
N VAL A 141 -5.79 1.36 -5.35
CA VAL A 141 -4.83 1.87 -6.31
C VAL A 141 -5.17 1.46 -7.74
N PHE A 142 -5.11 2.41 -8.66
CA PHE A 142 -5.01 2.09 -10.09
C PHE A 142 -3.69 2.60 -10.64
N LYS A 143 -3.14 1.85 -11.59
CA LYS A 143 -1.89 2.19 -12.29
C LYS A 143 -2.09 2.07 -13.78
N TRP A 144 -1.76 3.13 -14.50
CA TRP A 144 -1.77 3.18 -15.95
C TRP A 144 -0.39 3.44 -16.51
N LEU A 145 -0.11 2.81 -17.63
CA LEU A 145 0.95 3.20 -18.54
C LEU A 145 0.29 4.00 -19.67
N ILE A 146 0.72 5.25 -19.85
CA ILE A 146 0.14 6.19 -20.80
C ILE A 146 1.19 6.59 -21.80
N LYS A 147 0.79 6.76 -23.05
CA LYS A 147 1.64 7.20 -24.14
C LYS A 147 0.96 8.32 -24.91
N PHE A 148 1.65 9.47 -25.02
CA PHE A 148 1.30 10.46 -26.02
C PHE A 148 2.15 10.26 -27.26
N LEU A 149 1.50 10.25 -28.42
CA LEU A 149 2.11 10.08 -29.74
C LEU A 149 1.92 11.36 -30.57
N GLY A 150 3.00 12.01 -30.86
CA GLY A 150 3.08 13.20 -31.69
C GLY A 150 4.05 12.99 -32.84
N LYS A 151 4.85 14.03 -33.16
CA LYS A 151 5.83 13.99 -34.25
C LYS A 151 7.17 14.56 -33.78
N ALA A 152 8.21 13.72 -33.86
CA ALA A 152 9.57 14.20 -33.67
C ALA A 152 9.95 15.14 -34.83
N ASP A 153 10.53 16.29 -34.50
CA ASP A 153 10.91 17.30 -35.47
C ASP A 153 12.14 18.08 -35.01
N HIS A 154 12.77 18.84 -35.89
CA HIS A 154 13.93 19.63 -35.53
C HIS A 154 13.51 20.83 -34.65
N ALA A 155 14.11 20.95 -33.47
CA ALA A 155 13.71 21.96 -32.47
C ALA A 155 13.86 23.42 -32.91
N GLY A 156 14.77 23.70 -33.83
CA GLY A 156 15.02 25.07 -34.32
C GLY A 156 14.25 25.46 -35.61
N THR A 157 13.87 24.48 -36.43
CA THR A 157 13.22 24.76 -37.73
C THR A 157 11.73 24.50 -37.75
N ALA A 158 11.20 23.69 -36.83
CA ALA A 158 9.76 23.46 -36.69
C ALA A 158 9.09 24.66 -35.96
N PRO A 159 8.21 25.43 -36.61
CA PRO A 159 7.47 26.50 -35.94
C PRO A 159 6.59 25.99 -34.83
N MET A 160 6.42 26.78 -33.73
CA MET A 160 5.69 26.35 -32.54
C MET A 160 4.25 25.92 -32.83
N ASP A 161 3.56 26.62 -33.72
CA ASP A 161 2.18 26.35 -34.11
C ASP A 161 1.98 25.11 -35.01
N LEU A 162 3.06 24.57 -35.57
CA LEU A 162 3.03 23.36 -36.43
C LEU A 162 3.49 22.08 -35.69
N ARG A 163 3.97 22.21 -34.45
CA ARG A 163 4.44 21.06 -33.65
C ARG A 163 3.32 20.17 -33.19
N SER A 164 3.62 18.88 -33.08
CA SER A 164 2.87 17.88 -32.34
C SER A 164 3.78 17.32 -31.24
N ASP A 165 4.03 18.16 -30.22
CA ASP A 165 5.01 17.94 -29.17
C ASP A 165 4.39 17.10 -28.04
N ALA A 166 4.85 15.85 -27.90
CA ALA A 166 4.31 14.93 -26.90
C ALA A 166 4.61 15.37 -25.46
N PHE A 167 5.74 16.07 -25.22
CA PHE A 167 6.06 16.59 -23.90
C PHE A 167 5.11 17.74 -23.48
N MET A 168 4.72 18.60 -24.41
CA MET A 168 3.76 19.66 -24.10
C MET A 168 2.40 19.10 -23.72
N GLY A 169 1.99 17.96 -24.34
CA GLY A 169 0.80 17.24 -23.91
C GLY A 169 0.92 16.67 -22.49
N LEU A 170 2.05 16.07 -22.18
CA LEU A 170 2.33 15.56 -20.81
C LEU A 170 2.35 16.71 -19.78
N ALA A 171 2.99 17.82 -20.10
CA ALA A 171 3.07 18.98 -19.20
C ALA A 171 1.66 19.55 -18.88
N ASP A 172 0.81 19.70 -19.91
CA ASP A 172 -0.59 20.08 -19.72
C ASP A 172 -1.34 19.09 -18.84
N PHE A 173 -1.17 17.78 -19.07
CA PHE A 173 -1.81 16.75 -18.26
C PHE A 173 -1.34 16.79 -16.79
N ALA A 174 -0.03 16.95 -16.57
CA ALA A 174 0.52 17.08 -15.22
C ALA A 174 -0.08 18.31 -14.49
N HIS A 175 -0.33 19.40 -15.21
CA HIS A 175 -0.95 20.61 -14.67
C HIS A 175 -2.44 20.41 -14.32
N GLU A 176 -3.15 19.55 -15.05
CA GLU A 176 -4.56 19.22 -14.80
C GLU A 176 -4.78 18.35 -13.55
N ILE A 177 -3.76 17.64 -13.05
CA ILE A 177 -3.88 16.70 -11.92
C ILE A 177 -4.54 17.38 -10.71
N LYS A 178 -4.08 18.58 -10.34
CA LYS A 178 -4.65 19.29 -9.19
C LYS A 178 -6.14 19.57 -9.39
N ARG A 179 -6.54 20.07 -10.56
CA ARG A 179 -7.95 20.34 -10.88
C ARG A 179 -8.78 19.06 -10.85
N ILE A 180 -8.26 17.95 -11.39
CA ILE A 180 -8.95 16.65 -11.39
C ILE A 180 -9.23 16.21 -9.96
N ILE A 181 -8.26 16.32 -9.04
CA ILE A 181 -8.44 15.98 -7.63
C ILE A 181 -9.45 16.93 -6.98
N ASP A 182 -9.32 18.24 -7.19
CA ASP A 182 -10.20 19.25 -6.58
C ASP A 182 -11.68 19.07 -7.00
N GLU A 183 -11.93 18.63 -8.25
CA GLU A 183 -13.29 18.47 -8.79
C GLU A 183 -13.91 17.07 -8.54
N ASN A 184 -13.09 16.02 -8.46
CA ASN A 184 -13.59 14.63 -8.48
C ASN A 184 -13.04 13.76 -7.34
N GLY A 185 -12.08 14.25 -6.58
CA GLY A 185 -11.42 13.53 -5.51
C GLY A 185 -11.90 13.91 -4.12
N THR A 186 -11.22 13.35 -3.14
CA THR A 186 -11.35 13.65 -1.72
C THR A 186 -10.00 14.13 -1.16
N ASP A 187 -9.95 14.48 0.11
CA ASP A 187 -8.70 14.76 0.83
C ASP A 187 -7.76 13.55 0.91
N LYS A 188 -8.32 12.35 0.72
CA LYS A 188 -7.61 11.06 0.68
C LYS A 188 -7.10 10.70 -0.72
N SER A 189 -7.54 11.41 -1.78
CA SER A 189 -7.14 11.15 -3.16
C SER A 189 -5.68 11.54 -3.42
N ARG A 190 -4.99 10.70 -4.19
CA ARG A 190 -3.63 10.98 -4.69
C ARG A 190 -3.55 10.59 -6.16
N LEU A 191 -2.93 11.45 -6.99
CA LEU A 191 -2.57 11.17 -8.38
C LEU A 191 -1.12 11.54 -8.58
N THR A 192 -0.31 10.60 -9.09
CA THR A 192 1.12 10.78 -9.24
C THR A 192 1.60 10.29 -10.60
N ILE A 193 2.39 11.13 -11.31
CA ILE A 193 3.18 10.73 -12.47
C ILE A 193 4.57 10.35 -11.94
N GLY A 194 4.87 9.05 -11.84
CA GLY A 194 6.09 8.55 -11.19
C GLY A 194 7.27 8.29 -12.15
N ARG A 195 6.99 8.08 -13.45
CA ARG A 195 8.00 7.83 -14.48
C ARG A 195 7.64 8.57 -15.76
N VAL A 196 8.64 9.14 -16.41
CA VAL A 196 8.51 9.80 -17.73
C VAL A 196 9.69 9.41 -18.60
N ASP A 197 9.41 8.93 -19.80
CA ASP A 197 10.39 8.66 -20.85
C ASP A 197 10.01 9.41 -22.11
N LEU A 198 10.94 10.20 -22.66
CA LEU A 198 10.74 11.00 -23.89
C LEU A 198 11.55 10.41 -25.02
N LYS A 199 10.94 10.32 -26.23
CA LYS A 199 11.64 9.83 -27.41
C LYS A 199 11.57 10.87 -28.54
N PRO A 200 12.69 11.04 -29.27
CA PRO A 200 13.94 10.28 -29.20
C PRO A 200 14.89 10.72 -28.07
N GLY A 201 14.55 11.71 -27.23
CA GLY A 201 15.35 12.10 -26.08
C GLY A 201 16.60 12.95 -26.40
N TYR A 202 16.63 13.65 -27.53
CA TYR A 202 17.75 14.50 -27.92
C TYR A 202 17.42 16.00 -27.74
N ALA A 203 18.40 16.76 -27.27
CA ALA A 203 18.23 18.19 -26.93
C ALA A 203 17.73 19.07 -28.08
N HIS A 204 18.03 18.72 -29.32
CA HIS A 204 17.66 19.50 -30.52
C HIS A 204 16.45 18.90 -31.26
N THR A 205 15.67 18.05 -30.63
CA THR A 205 14.53 17.36 -31.25
C THR A 205 13.27 17.58 -30.42
N VAL A 206 12.19 17.97 -31.07
CA VAL A 206 10.84 18.00 -30.48
C VAL A 206 10.45 16.57 -30.11
N PRO A 207 10.03 16.26 -28.87
CA PRO A 207 9.63 14.91 -28.50
C PRO A 207 8.43 14.43 -29.30
N GLY A 208 8.61 13.32 -30.05
CA GLY A 208 7.54 12.66 -30.79
C GLY A 208 6.73 11.67 -29.95
N GLU A 209 7.28 11.21 -28.82
CA GLU A 209 6.61 10.27 -27.92
C GLU A 209 6.95 10.63 -26.48
N ALA A 210 5.94 10.56 -25.61
CA ALA A 210 6.09 10.64 -24.17
C ALA A 210 5.38 9.48 -23.52
N ASP A 211 6.16 8.56 -22.94
CA ASP A 211 5.68 7.42 -22.13
C ASP A 211 5.72 7.81 -20.66
N PHE A 212 4.63 7.64 -19.94
CA PHE A 212 4.59 7.95 -18.52
C PHE A 212 3.62 7.06 -17.76
N THR A 213 3.85 6.94 -16.45
CA THR A 213 2.96 6.21 -15.56
C THR A 213 2.07 7.17 -14.78
N LEU A 214 0.82 6.80 -14.61
CA LEU A 214 -0.12 7.45 -13.68
C LEU A 214 -0.52 6.45 -12.62
N VAL A 215 -0.37 6.83 -11.35
CA VAL A 215 -0.88 6.07 -10.20
C VAL A 215 -1.92 6.92 -9.49
N GLY A 216 -3.12 6.38 -9.33
CA GLY A 216 -4.19 7.03 -8.57
C GLY A 216 -4.60 6.18 -7.37
N ARG A 217 -4.94 6.85 -6.25
CA ARG A 217 -5.37 6.22 -5.00
C ARG A 217 -6.53 6.97 -4.38
N ASP A 218 -7.43 6.23 -3.74
CA ASP A 218 -8.47 6.76 -2.84
C ASP A 218 -9.00 5.63 -1.93
N MET A 219 -9.74 6.00 -0.89
CA MET A 219 -10.47 5.08 -0.01
C MET A 219 -11.83 4.66 -0.54
N SER A 220 -12.29 5.27 -1.63
CA SER A 220 -13.57 4.95 -2.28
C SER A 220 -13.33 4.45 -3.70
N GLU A 221 -13.80 3.26 -4.01
CA GLU A 221 -13.74 2.72 -5.36
C GLU A 221 -14.47 3.61 -6.36
N GLN A 222 -15.62 4.20 -5.96
CA GLN A 222 -16.35 5.12 -6.83
C GLN A 222 -15.53 6.36 -7.15
N VAL A 223 -14.87 6.97 -6.16
CA VAL A 223 -13.98 8.12 -6.36
C VAL A 223 -12.80 7.74 -7.26
N MET A 224 -12.21 6.56 -7.09
CA MET A 224 -11.16 6.06 -8.00
C MET A 224 -11.66 5.98 -9.45
N ARG A 225 -12.88 5.49 -9.69
CA ARG A 225 -13.50 5.44 -11.02
C ARG A 225 -13.71 6.84 -11.59
N ASP A 226 -14.20 7.77 -10.78
CA ASP A 226 -14.43 9.16 -11.19
C ASP A 226 -13.11 9.88 -11.53
N LEU A 227 -12.06 9.67 -10.73
CA LEU A 227 -10.71 10.18 -11.00
C LEU A 227 -10.13 9.59 -12.30
N ALA A 228 -10.24 8.28 -12.50
CA ALA A 228 -9.77 7.59 -13.69
C ALA A 228 -10.50 8.10 -14.95
N ASP A 229 -11.82 8.25 -14.89
CA ASP A 229 -12.63 8.80 -15.97
C ASP A 229 -12.26 10.26 -16.30
N SER A 230 -12.02 11.07 -15.27
CA SER A 230 -11.62 12.47 -15.43
C SER A 230 -10.23 12.58 -16.04
N CYS A 231 -9.28 11.73 -15.63
CA CYS A 231 -7.96 11.62 -16.27
C CYS A 231 -8.10 11.26 -17.76
N ARG A 232 -8.92 10.26 -18.09
CA ARG A 232 -9.15 9.83 -19.49
C ARG A 232 -9.76 10.97 -20.35
N LYS A 233 -10.72 11.72 -19.80
CA LYS A 233 -11.31 12.89 -20.47
C LYS A 233 -10.28 13.99 -20.70
N ALA A 234 -9.44 14.28 -19.69
CA ALA A 234 -8.37 15.27 -19.81
C ALA A 234 -7.34 14.86 -20.86
N LEU A 235 -6.86 13.60 -20.84
CA LEU A 235 -5.94 13.04 -21.85
C LEU A 235 -6.50 13.22 -23.27
N SER A 236 -7.78 12.90 -23.48
CA SER A 236 -8.44 13.05 -24.78
C SER A 236 -8.53 14.50 -25.23
N ALA A 237 -8.85 15.44 -24.34
CA ALA A 237 -8.95 16.87 -24.66
C ALA A 237 -7.57 17.45 -24.99
N ILE A 238 -6.54 17.11 -24.21
CA ILE A 238 -5.15 17.53 -24.39
C ILE A 238 -4.59 16.96 -25.69
N ALA A 239 -4.80 15.68 -25.99
CA ALA A 239 -4.37 15.08 -27.24
C ALA A 239 -4.89 15.85 -28.46
N ARG A 240 -6.18 16.21 -28.46
CA ARG A 240 -6.77 17.06 -29.54
C ARG A 240 -6.12 18.44 -29.61
N ARG A 241 -5.88 19.10 -28.46
CA ARG A 241 -5.27 20.44 -28.40
C ARG A 241 -3.88 20.47 -28.98
N HIS A 242 -3.06 19.46 -28.70
CA HIS A 242 -1.66 19.35 -29.12
C HIS A 242 -1.48 18.55 -30.40
N ARG A 243 -2.57 18.12 -31.07
CA ARG A 243 -2.52 17.25 -32.28
C ARG A 243 -1.75 15.95 -32.02
N LEU A 244 -2.02 15.34 -30.87
CA LEU A 244 -1.46 14.07 -30.44
C LEU A 244 -2.51 12.96 -30.56
N MET A 245 -2.06 11.74 -30.65
CA MET A 245 -2.82 10.57 -30.25
C MET A 245 -2.42 10.20 -28.82
N PHE A 246 -3.27 9.47 -28.10
CA PHE A 246 -2.89 8.85 -26.84
C PHE A 246 -3.39 7.44 -26.75
N GLU A 247 -2.61 6.63 -26.07
CA GLU A 247 -2.92 5.25 -25.69
C GLU A 247 -2.73 5.12 -24.20
N TYR A 248 -3.46 4.23 -23.55
CA TYR A 248 -3.19 3.86 -22.17
C TYR A 248 -3.50 2.39 -21.93
N GLU A 249 -2.73 1.78 -21.07
CA GLU A 249 -2.91 0.41 -20.59
C GLU A 249 -3.12 0.44 -19.08
N GLN A 250 -4.17 -0.21 -18.59
CA GLN A 250 -4.40 -0.39 -17.17
C GLN A 250 -3.55 -1.55 -16.67
N MET A 251 -2.47 -1.22 -15.94
CA MET A 251 -1.53 -2.19 -15.39
C MET A 251 -2.10 -2.90 -14.15
N SER A 252 -2.83 -2.17 -13.32
CA SER A 252 -3.48 -2.70 -12.13
C SER A 252 -4.70 -1.88 -11.72
N TRP A 253 -5.62 -2.56 -11.04
CA TRP A 253 -6.75 -1.98 -10.32
C TRP A 253 -6.97 -2.81 -9.06
N LEU A 254 -6.68 -2.22 -7.89
CA LEU A 254 -6.91 -2.83 -6.59
C LEU A 254 -7.95 -2.00 -5.84
N GLU A 255 -8.98 -2.64 -5.38
CA GLU A 255 -10.06 -1.99 -4.62
C GLU A 255 -9.57 -1.60 -3.22
N PRO A 256 -10.07 -0.49 -2.65
CA PRO A 256 -9.77 -0.13 -1.27
C PRO A 256 -10.36 -1.15 -0.30
N LYS A 257 -9.69 -1.35 0.83
CA LYS A 257 -10.12 -2.25 1.89
C LYS A 257 -10.34 -1.46 3.17
N SER A 258 -11.54 -1.56 3.73
CA SER A 258 -11.88 -0.88 5.00
C SER A 258 -11.55 -1.77 6.19
N CYS A 259 -10.99 -1.17 7.24
CA CYS A 259 -10.86 -1.83 8.54
C CYS A 259 -12.24 -2.03 9.19
N SER A 260 -12.32 -2.98 10.11
CA SER A 260 -13.52 -3.23 10.90
C SER A 260 -13.81 -2.08 11.85
N GLN A 261 -15.01 -1.50 11.79
CA GLN A 261 -15.39 -0.43 12.69
C GLN A 261 -15.24 -0.84 14.17
N HIS A 262 -15.65 -2.06 14.52
CA HIS A 262 -15.50 -2.56 15.88
C HIS A 262 -14.03 -2.60 16.34
N VAL A 263 -13.11 -3.07 15.49
CA VAL A 263 -11.68 -3.12 15.85
C VAL A 263 -11.10 -1.70 15.93
N MET A 264 -11.49 -0.81 15.02
CA MET A 264 -11.11 0.61 15.07
C MET A 264 -11.59 1.28 16.37
N ASP A 265 -12.85 1.08 16.75
CA ASP A 265 -13.42 1.63 17.99
C ASP A 265 -12.65 1.15 19.22
N VAL A 266 -12.25 -0.13 19.24
CA VAL A 266 -11.42 -0.71 20.32
C VAL A 266 -10.04 -0.05 20.36
N ILE A 267 -9.38 0.12 19.22
CA ILE A 267 -8.05 0.77 19.13
C ILE A 267 -8.17 2.25 19.57
N GLU A 268 -9.17 2.96 19.08
CA GLU A 268 -9.41 4.36 19.41
C GLU A 268 -9.66 4.55 20.92
N GLN A 269 -10.59 3.79 21.49
CA GLN A 269 -10.90 3.84 22.91
C GLN A 269 -9.68 3.48 23.78
N THR A 270 -8.94 2.45 23.40
CA THR A 270 -7.70 2.05 24.08
C THR A 270 -6.68 3.19 24.07
N THR A 271 -6.51 3.83 22.92
CA THR A 271 -5.57 4.95 22.76
C THR A 271 -5.95 6.15 23.63
N GLN A 272 -7.26 6.46 23.72
CA GLN A 272 -7.79 7.51 24.59
C GLN A 272 -7.55 7.21 26.07
N GLU A 273 -7.83 5.99 26.53
CA GLU A 273 -7.63 5.57 27.92
C GLU A 273 -6.17 5.59 28.35
N LEU A 274 -5.24 5.29 27.41
CA LEU A 274 -3.80 5.42 27.64
C LEU A 274 -3.32 6.90 27.63
N GLY A 275 -4.19 7.84 27.29
CA GLY A 275 -3.87 9.27 27.24
C GLY A 275 -3.01 9.66 26.04
N TYR A 276 -2.99 8.85 24.98
CA TYR A 276 -2.21 9.14 23.76
C TYR A 276 -3.02 9.95 22.77
N SER A 277 -2.34 10.87 22.05
CA SER A 277 -2.95 11.61 20.96
C SER A 277 -3.04 10.73 19.71
N TYR A 278 -4.14 10.82 18.98
CA TYR A 278 -4.34 10.00 17.78
C TYR A 278 -5.08 10.78 16.69
N GLN A 279 -5.14 10.18 15.52
CA GLN A 279 -6.05 10.56 14.44
C GLN A 279 -6.49 9.33 13.64
N LEU A 280 -7.68 9.41 13.07
CA LEU A 280 -8.16 8.48 12.05
C LEU A 280 -7.47 8.82 10.74
N MET A 281 -6.98 7.82 10.03
CA MET A 281 -6.27 8.02 8.76
C MET A 281 -6.28 6.76 7.90
N PRO A 282 -6.24 6.90 6.57
CA PRO A 282 -6.05 5.74 5.69
C PRO A 282 -4.57 5.33 5.64
N SER A 283 -4.30 4.08 5.29
CA SER A 283 -2.98 3.72 4.76
C SER A 283 -2.89 4.06 3.28
N GLY A 284 -1.83 4.75 2.90
CA GLY A 284 -1.43 4.95 1.50
C GLY A 284 -0.59 3.80 0.95
N ALA A 285 -0.06 2.92 1.78
CA ALA A 285 0.71 1.73 1.42
C ALA A 285 -0.17 0.47 1.47
N GLY A 286 0.25 -0.59 0.78
CA GLY A 286 -0.32 -1.92 0.97
C GLY A 286 0.17 -2.53 2.29
N HIS A 287 -0.58 -3.48 2.84
CA HIS A 287 -0.24 -4.21 4.07
C HIS A 287 -0.87 -5.58 4.05
N ASP A 288 -0.35 -6.50 4.83
CA ASP A 288 -0.95 -7.83 5.01
C ASP A 288 -2.42 -7.73 5.44
N ALA A 289 -2.73 -6.74 6.28
CA ALA A 289 -4.09 -6.47 6.77
C ALA A 289 -5.14 -6.40 5.66
N GLN A 290 -4.79 -5.88 4.47
CA GLN A 290 -5.77 -5.76 3.37
C GLN A 290 -6.37 -7.09 2.93
N PHE A 291 -5.63 -8.19 3.06
CA PHE A 291 -6.12 -9.53 2.71
C PHE A 291 -6.91 -10.17 3.86
N PHE A 292 -6.58 -9.81 5.09
CA PHE A 292 -7.33 -10.29 6.25
C PHE A 292 -8.71 -9.65 6.37
N THR A 293 -8.92 -8.45 5.83
CA THR A 293 -10.26 -7.80 5.81
C THR A 293 -11.32 -8.66 5.13
N ASP A 294 -10.94 -9.55 4.22
CA ASP A 294 -11.86 -10.41 3.48
C ASP A 294 -12.31 -11.63 4.29
N ILE A 295 -11.61 -11.97 5.37
CA ILE A 295 -11.85 -13.20 6.14
C ILE A 295 -12.17 -12.98 7.62
N THR A 296 -11.81 -11.80 8.17
CA THR A 296 -12.00 -11.53 9.61
C THR A 296 -12.09 -10.02 9.88
N PRO A 297 -12.72 -9.58 11.01
CA PRO A 297 -12.60 -8.21 11.47
C PRO A 297 -11.13 -7.81 11.64
N THR A 298 -10.69 -6.79 10.91
CA THR A 298 -9.28 -6.40 10.82
C THR A 298 -9.11 -4.95 11.24
N GLY A 299 -7.99 -4.62 11.91
CA GLY A 299 -7.58 -3.27 12.23
C GLY A 299 -6.08 -3.09 12.13
N MET A 300 -5.66 -1.84 12.04
CA MET A 300 -4.24 -1.47 12.00
C MET A 300 -3.97 -0.27 12.91
N ILE A 301 -2.77 -0.27 13.46
CA ILE A 301 -2.25 0.80 14.32
C ILE A 301 -0.99 1.34 13.67
N PHE A 302 -0.93 2.67 13.44
CA PHE A 302 0.28 3.31 12.97
C PHE A 302 0.99 4.05 14.10
N ILE A 303 2.33 4.06 14.01
CA ILE A 303 3.22 4.96 14.76
C ILE A 303 3.96 5.89 13.79
N PRO A 304 4.44 7.08 14.25
CA PRO A 304 5.12 8.04 13.39
C PRO A 304 6.40 7.49 12.76
N SER A 305 6.62 7.82 11.48
CA SER A 305 7.91 7.67 10.79
C SER A 305 8.63 9.01 10.78
N VAL A 306 9.89 9.03 11.21
CA VAL A 306 10.72 10.25 11.25
C VAL A 306 10.92 10.77 9.82
N GLY A 307 10.54 12.03 9.59
CA GLY A 307 10.57 12.64 8.26
C GLY A 307 9.66 11.96 7.22
N GLY A 308 8.83 11.00 7.63
CA GLY A 308 8.02 10.19 6.72
C GLY A 308 8.82 9.23 5.84
N VAL A 309 10.07 8.96 6.21
CA VAL A 309 10.98 8.09 5.44
C VAL A 309 10.59 6.63 5.63
N SER A 310 10.48 5.90 4.51
CA SER A 310 10.37 4.45 4.45
C SER A 310 11.01 3.91 3.18
N HIS A 311 11.21 2.58 3.08
CA HIS A 311 11.90 1.91 1.97
C HIS A 311 13.32 2.45 1.73
N ALA A 312 14.00 2.87 2.79
CA ALA A 312 15.35 3.44 2.75
C ALA A 312 16.14 3.10 4.02
N PRO A 313 17.47 3.06 3.96
CA PRO A 313 18.31 2.69 5.12
C PRO A 313 18.20 3.63 6.32
N ASP A 314 17.73 4.85 6.11
CA ASP A 314 17.53 5.88 7.13
C ASP A 314 16.09 5.93 7.66
N GLU A 315 15.25 4.95 7.31
CA GLU A 315 13.94 4.73 7.94
C GLU A 315 14.07 4.62 9.45
N TRP A 316 13.29 5.42 10.17
CA TRP A 316 13.34 5.43 11.61
C TRP A 316 12.00 5.77 12.25
N SER A 317 11.75 5.13 13.40
CA SER A 317 10.69 5.51 14.35
C SER A 317 11.31 5.63 15.75
N HIS A 318 10.87 6.61 16.52
CA HIS A 318 11.42 6.77 17.88
C HIS A 318 10.95 5.65 18.80
N TRP A 319 11.84 5.13 19.63
CA TRP A 319 11.50 4.04 20.56
C TRP A 319 10.35 4.37 21.50
N VAL A 320 10.15 5.65 21.85
CA VAL A 320 9.02 6.10 22.63
C VAL A 320 7.68 5.91 21.90
N ASP A 321 7.67 6.04 20.58
CA ASP A 321 6.47 5.81 19.77
C ASP A 321 6.27 4.32 19.53
N VAL A 322 7.34 3.55 19.37
CA VAL A 322 7.30 2.07 19.37
C VAL A 322 6.67 1.54 20.65
N GLU A 323 7.14 1.99 21.82
CA GLU A 323 6.57 1.62 23.13
C GLU A 323 5.08 1.92 23.21
N LYS A 324 4.66 3.12 22.76
CA LYS A 324 3.25 3.50 22.78
C LYS A 324 2.41 2.66 21.83
N GLY A 325 2.92 2.38 20.64
CA GLY A 325 2.28 1.47 19.67
C GLY A 325 2.07 0.07 20.25
N CYS A 326 3.11 -0.49 20.87
CA CYS A 326 3.03 -1.78 21.57
C CYS A 326 2.01 -1.77 22.72
N ASN A 327 1.96 -0.68 23.51
CA ASN A 327 0.97 -0.54 24.58
C ASN A 327 -0.46 -0.49 24.04
N VAL A 328 -0.69 0.23 22.91
CA VAL A 328 -2.00 0.26 22.26
C VAL A 328 -2.34 -1.13 21.71
N LEU A 329 -1.42 -1.82 21.06
CA LEU A 329 -1.62 -3.18 20.54
C LEU A 329 -2.02 -4.13 21.68
N LEU A 330 -1.22 -4.20 22.76
CA LEU A 330 -1.47 -5.09 23.91
C LEU A 330 -2.84 -4.85 24.53
N ASN A 331 -3.16 -3.58 24.86
CA ASN A 331 -4.41 -3.25 25.52
C ASN A 331 -5.62 -3.44 24.59
N SER A 332 -5.47 -3.20 23.29
CA SER A 332 -6.51 -3.52 22.30
C SER A 332 -6.76 -5.02 22.20
N LEU A 333 -5.71 -5.85 22.20
CA LEU A 333 -5.84 -7.31 22.23
C LEU A 333 -6.61 -7.78 23.48
N LEU A 334 -6.26 -7.25 24.66
CA LEU A 334 -6.94 -7.61 25.91
C LEU A 334 -8.41 -7.17 25.93
N ARG A 335 -8.72 -6.03 25.33
CA ARG A 335 -10.10 -5.53 25.20
C ARG A 335 -10.90 -6.41 24.22
N LEU A 336 -10.33 -6.79 23.09
CA LEU A 336 -10.97 -7.68 22.13
C LEU A 336 -11.27 -9.06 22.73
N GLN A 337 -10.48 -9.55 23.70
CA GLN A 337 -10.81 -10.78 24.44
C GLN A 337 -12.21 -10.75 25.09
N ALA A 338 -12.70 -9.55 25.43
CA ALA A 338 -13.98 -9.38 26.12
C ALA A 338 -15.12 -8.94 25.18
N THR A 339 -14.84 -8.46 23.98
CA THR A 339 -15.82 -7.83 23.08
C THR A 339 -16.13 -8.64 21.83
N LEU A 340 -15.32 -9.66 21.49
CA LEU A 340 -15.52 -10.63 20.42
C LEU A 340 -16.19 -11.90 20.94
#